data_a47d5b895e8ceeb7d411cbc2755d3690
#
_entry.id   a47d5b895e8ceeb7d411cbc2755d3690
#
_cell.length_a   1.000
_cell.length_b   1.000
_cell.length_c   1.000
_cell.angle_alpha   90.00
_cell.angle_beta   90.00
_cell.angle_gamma   90.00
#
_symmetry.space_group_name_H-M   'P 1'
#
loop_
_entity.id
_entity.type
_entity.pdbx_description
1 polymer ?
#
loop_
_entity_poly.entity_id
_entity_poly.type
_entity_poly.pdbx_seq_one_letter_code
_entity_poly.pdbx_strand_id
1 'polypeptide(L)'
;QGIVVPHVDTKETAIQMVRQCKYPPIGHRSVAGAQPMLDFQSFPMAEATKAVNDATLTVLMLETPTAIRNANDIASVEGVDCLLIGTNDLCMEMGIPGELDHPEIMEAYKQTITACKKHGKFVGMGGVYNFDAMRVYIDMGVQLVLAGNDLSFMISAGREQTNKLRSLV
;
A
#
# COMPACT_ATOMS: atom_id res chain seq x y z
N GLN A 1 1.38 11.14 -3.26
CA GLN A 1 2.61 10.52 -3.75
C GLN A 1 3.19 9.64 -2.66
N GLY A 2 3.74 8.47 -3.01
CA GLY A 2 4.26 7.52 -2.05
C GLY A 2 4.95 6.34 -2.72
N ILE A 3 5.45 5.45 -1.89
CA ILE A 3 6.11 4.21 -2.32
C ILE A 3 5.40 3.07 -1.62
N VAL A 4 4.97 2.07 -2.39
CA VAL A 4 4.45 0.80 -1.87
C VAL A 4 5.57 -0.23 -1.93
N VAL A 5 5.94 -0.79 -0.79
CA VAL A 5 7.02 -1.77 -0.66
C VAL A 5 6.42 -3.13 -0.34
N PRO A 6 6.55 -4.13 -1.23
CA PRO A 6 6.00 -5.47 -1.02
C PRO A 6 6.83 -6.30 -0.04
N HIS A 7 6.26 -7.41 0.41
CA HIS A 7 6.91 -8.47 1.18
C HIS A 7 7.61 -8.01 2.47
N VAL A 8 6.92 -7.22 3.30
CA VAL A 8 7.46 -6.76 4.57
C VAL A 8 6.91 -7.60 5.71
N ASP A 9 7.72 -8.55 6.19
CA ASP A 9 7.31 -9.54 7.19
C ASP A 9 7.74 -9.20 8.62
N THR A 10 8.76 -8.36 8.79
CA THR A 10 9.34 -8.09 10.11
C THR A 10 9.59 -6.61 10.35
N LYS A 11 9.72 -6.25 11.63
CA LYS A 11 10.09 -4.89 12.05
C LYS A 11 11.44 -4.45 11.46
N GLU A 12 12.40 -5.35 11.41
CA GLU A 12 13.75 -5.09 10.87
C GLU A 12 13.69 -4.75 9.39
N THR A 13 12.91 -5.51 8.62
CA THR A 13 12.64 -5.22 7.20
C THR A 13 11.95 -3.86 7.06
N ALA A 14 10.95 -3.56 7.87
CA ALA A 14 10.25 -2.27 7.86
C ALA A 14 11.23 -1.10 8.10
N ILE A 15 12.12 -1.22 9.10
CA ILE A 15 13.15 -0.21 9.37
C ILE A 15 14.07 -0.02 8.15
N GLN A 16 14.49 -1.10 7.51
CA GLN A 16 15.35 -1.02 6.31
C GLN A 16 14.65 -0.30 5.17
N MET A 17 13.37 -0.62 4.92
CA MET A 17 12.58 0.00 3.85
C MET A 17 12.36 1.49 4.10
N VAL A 18 12.00 1.88 5.32
CA VAL A 18 11.89 3.31 5.69
C VAL A 18 13.21 4.03 5.45
N ARG A 19 14.35 3.44 5.84
CA ARG A 19 15.66 4.03 5.63
C ARG A 19 15.98 4.29 4.16
N GLN A 20 15.49 3.46 3.26
CA GLN A 20 15.68 3.64 1.81
C GLN A 20 14.69 4.66 1.21
N CYS A 21 13.51 4.83 1.80
CA CYS A 21 12.47 5.71 1.27
C CYS A 21 12.61 7.17 1.74
N LYS A 22 13.12 7.40 2.95
CA LYS A 22 13.18 8.71 3.59
C LYS A 22 14.60 9.27 3.64
N TYR A 23 14.73 10.59 3.55
CA TYR A 23 16.00 11.29 3.76
C TYR A 23 16.36 11.39 5.25
N PRO A 24 17.64 11.66 5.58
CA PRO A 24 18.02 11.97 6.95
C PRO A 24 17.17 13.10 7.55
N PRO A 25 16.86 13.07 8.87
CA PRO A 25 17.35 12.14 9.88
C PRO A 25 16.56 10.82 9.96
N ILE A 26 15.40 10.68 9.29
CA ILE A 26 14.52 9.52 9.39
C ILE A 26 15.13 8.32 8.65
N GLY A 27 15.74 8.56 7.51
CA GLY A 27 16.30 7.52 6.64
C GLY A 27 17.69 7.86 6.10
N HIS A 28 18.08 7.14 5.04
CA HIS A 28 19.38 7.26 4.36
C HIS A 28 19.22 7.34 2.83
N ARG A 29 18.05 7.73 2.34
CA ARG A 29 17.83 7.91 0.90
C ARG A 29 18.87 8.84 0.32
N SER A 30 19.49 8.44 -0.81
CA SER A 30 20.43 9.29 -1.53
C SER A 30 19.77 10.52 -2.12
N VAL A 31 20.45 11.67 -2.00
CA VAL A 31 20.00 12.91 -2.60
C VAL A 31 20.36 12.90 -4.09
N ALA A 32 19.37 13.13 -4.94
CA ALA A 32 19.57 13.41 -6.36
C ALA A 32 19.35 14.94 -6.61
N GLY A 33 19.86 15.42 -7.72
CA GLY A 33 19.65 16.82 -8.14
C GLY A 33 18.18 17.16 -8.43
N ALA A 34 17.88 17.72 -9.59
CA ALA A 34 16.52 18.04 -10.00
C ALA A 34 15.60 16.79 -10.00
N GLN A 35 14.49 16.88 -9.29
CA GLN A 35 13.56 15.75 -9.10
C GLN A 35 12.16 16.11 -9.63
N PRO A 36 11.43 15.15 -10.24
CA PRO A 36 10.08 15.40 -10.75
C PRO A 36 9.10 15.91 -9.69
N MET A 37 9.23 15.42 -8.46
CA MET A 37 8.37 15.81 -7.34
C MET A 37 8.60 17.27 -6.88
N LEU A 38 9.64 17.92 -7.37
CA LEU A 38 9.97 19.33 -7.16
C LEU A 38 9.87 20.12 -8.46
N ASP A 39 9.14 19.63 -9.46
CA ASP A 39 9.00 20.21 -10.80
C ASP A 39 10.36 20.51 -11.47
N PHE A 40 11.37 19.68 -11.17
CA PHE A 40 12.77 19.82 -11.61
C PHE A 40 13.43 21.16 -11.21
N GLN A 41 12.86 21.86 -10.23
CA GLN A 41 13.42 23.11 -9.71
C GLN A 41 14.45 22.83 -8.61
N SER A 42 15.37 23.79 -8.43
CA SER A 42 16.38 23.75 -7.37
C SER A 42 15.89 24.50 -6.15
N PHE A 43 15.98 23.86 -5.00
CA PHE A 43 15.67 24.42 -3.68
C PHE A 43 16.85 24.21 -2.73
N PRO A 44 16.96 24.98 -1.63
CA PRO A 44 17.90 24.66 -0.56
C PRO A 44 17.72 23.22 -0.09
N MET A 45 18.81 22.46 -0.04
CA MET A 45 18.80 21.00 0.18
C MET A 45 18.00 20.58 1.43
N ALA A 46 18.17 21.30 2.53
CA ALA A 46 17.50 21.01 3.80
C ALA A 46 15.96 21.18 3.68
N GLU A 47 15.53 22.19 2.95
CA GLU A 47 14.09 22.45 2.73
C GLU A 47 13.49 21.40 1.78
N ALA A 48 14.19 21.11 0.69
CA ALA A 48 13.75 20.12 -0.30
C ALA A 48 13.60 18.73 0.31
N THR A 49 14.63 18.25 1.03
CA THR A 49 14.59 16.91 1.65
C THR A 49 13.53 16.80 2.73
N LYS A 50 13.33 17.84 3.52
CA LYS A 50 12.25 17.89 4.52
C LYS A 50 10.88 17.84 3.84
N ALA A 51 10.63 18.69 2.84
CA ALA A 51 9.38 18.75 2.12
C ALA A 51 9.03 17.39 1.43
N VAL A 52 10.05 16.74 0.84
CA VAL A 52 9.86 15.42 0.23
C VAL A 52 9.56 14.35 1.28
N ASN A 53 10.24 14.36 2.43
CA ASN A 53 9.93 13.44 3.54
C ASN A 53 8.48 13.60 4.02
N ASP A 54 8.04 14.85 4.20
CA ASP A 54 6.69 15.16 4.69
C ASP A 54 5.60 14.79 3.66
N ALA A 55 5.91 14.89 2.35
CA ALA A 55 4.96 14.63 1.27
C ALA A 55 4.95 13.18 0.77
N THR A 56 5.92 12.34 1.16
CA THR A 56 6.04 10.96 0.66
C THR A 56 5.48 9.97 1.64
N LEU A 57 4.41 9.26 1.25
CA LEU A 57 3.89 8.12 2.01
C LEU A 57 4.81 6.90 1.86
N THR A 58 5.13 6.26 2.97
CA THR A 58 5.78 4.94 3.01
C THR A 58 4.73 3.91 3.35
N VAL A 59 4.32 3.13 2.36
CA VAL A 59 3.30 2.10 2.47
C VAL A 59 3.98 0.74 2.44
N LEU A 60 3.85 -0.04 3.50
CA LEU A 60 4.43 -1.38 3.60
C LEU A 60 3.36 -2.44 3.36
N MET A 61 3.63 -3.38 2.45
CA MET A 61 2.65 -4.38 2.07
C MET A 61 2.86 -5.67 2.87
N LEU A 62 1.77 -6.10 3.52
CA LEU A 62 1.68 -7.33 4.31
C LEU A 62 0.99 -8.39 3.46
N GLU A 63 1.69 -9.46 3.13
CA GLU A 63 1.26 -10.48 2.16
C GLU A 63 1.36 -11.90 2.70
N THR A 64 1.81 -12.06 3.93
CA THR A 64 2.00 -13.36 4.57
C THR A 64 1.36 -13.42 5.95
N PRO A 65 1.00 -14.62 6.46
CA PRO A 65 0.55 -14.79 7.85
C PRO A 65 1.59 -14.28 8.87
N THR A 66 2.87 -14.33 8.53
CA THR A 66 3.95 -13.81 9.39
C THR A 66 3.90 -12.28 9.47
N ALA A 67 3.72 -11.60 8.34
CA ALA A 67 3.55 -10.15 8.31
C ALA A 67 2.34 -9.71 9.15
N ILE A 68 1.22 -10.42 9.04
CA ILE A 68 0.01 -10.11 9.83
C ILE A 68 0.26 -10.26 11.33
N ARG A 69 0.91 -11.34 11.77
CA ARG A 69 1.27 -11.51 13.18
C ARG A 69 2.18 -10.40 13.69
N ASN A 70 3.06 -9.89 12.84
CA ASN A 70 4.02 -8.83 13.17
C ASN A 70 3.48 -7.41 12.91
N ALA A 71 2.24 -7.25 12.47
CA ALA A 71 1.65 -5.96 12.06
C ALA A 71 1.81 -4.87 13.14
N ASN A 72 1.67 -5.22 14.43
CA ASN A 72 1.87 -4.25 15.52
C ASN A 72 3.31 -3.73 15.58
N ASP A 73 4.30 -4.59 15.42
CA ASP A 73 5.71 -4.21 15.48
C ASP A 73 6.14 -3.45 14.23
N ILE A 74 5.62 -3.83 13.07
CA ILE A 74 5.82 -3.12 11.81
C ILE A 74 5.19 -1.73 11.86
N ALA A 75 3.96 -1.60 12.35
CA ALA A 75 3.26 -0.32 12.52
C ALA A 75 3.97 0.63 13.49
N SER A 76 4.71 0.08 14.47
CA SER A 76 5.46 0.87 15.47
C SER A 76 6.67 1.60 14.88
N VAL A 77 7.10 1.26 13.66
CA VAL A 77 8.30 1.85 13.05
C VAL A 77 8.03 3.29 12.63
N GLU A 78 8.90 4.19 13.07
CA GLU A 78 8.87 5.60 12.64
C GLU A 78 9.12 5.70 11.14
N GLY A 79 8.36 6.58 10.47
CA GLY A 79 8.45 6.76 9.02
C GLY A 79 7.59 5.79 8.20
N VAL A 80 6.95 4.80 8.82
CA VAL A 80 5.84 4.05 8.21
C VAL A 80 4.58 4.89 8.29
N ASP A 81 3.86 5.03 7.19
CA ASP A 81 2.61 5.80 7.12
C ASP A 81 1.39 4.87 7.01
N CYS A 82 1.52 3.76 6.30
CA CYS A 82 0.40 2.84 6.03
C CYS A 82 0.88 1.39 5.99
N LEU A 83 0.07 0.47 6.53
CA LEU A 83 0.18 -0.96 6.27
C LEU A 83 -0.91 -1.36 5.28
N LEU A 84 -0.51 -1.90 4.13
CA LEU A 84 -1.40 -2.33 3.07
C LEU A 84 -1.42 -3.85 3.00
N ILE A 85 -2.61 -4.44 3.06
CA ILE A 85 -2.75 -5.90 2.88
C ILE A 85 -2.81 -6.23 1.40
N GLY A 86 -1.83 -7.02 0.92
CA GLY A 86 -1.85 -7.64 -0.41
C GLY A 86 -2.70 -8.90 -0.38
N THR A 87 -4.02 -8.74 -0.53
CA THR A 87 -4.99 -9.77 -0.18
C THR A 87 -4.86 -11.05 -1.02
N ASN A 88 -4.56 -10.91 -2.31
CA ASN A 88 -4.38 -12.09 -3.18
C ASN A 88 -3.17 -12.93 -2.75
N ASP A 89 -2.03 -12.29 -2.49
CA ASP A 89 -0.82 -12.99 -2.07
C ASP A 89 -0.99 -13.58 -0.67
N LEU A 90 -1.65 -12.86 0.24
CA LEU A 90 -2.01 -13.39 1.55
C LEU A 90 -2.90 -14.64 1.44
N CYS A 91 -3.92 -14.63 0.57
CA CYS A 91 -4.75 -15.81 0.32
C CYS A 91 -3.93 -16.98 -0.22
N MET A 92 -2.97 -16.71 -1.13
CA MET A 92 -2.08 -17.76 -1.66
C MET A 92 -1.21 -18.37 -0.55
N GLU A 93 -0.60 -17.55 0.29
CA GLU A 93 0.25 -17.97 1.42
C GLU A 93 -0.54 -18.73 2.51
N MET A 94 -1.83 -18.45 2.64
CA MET A 94 -2.74 -19.16 3.56
C MET A 94 -3.34 -20.43 2.96
N GLY A 95 -3.10 -20.74 1.67
CA GLY A 95 -3.64 -21.91 1.00
C GLY A 95 -5.14 -21.81 0.65
N ILE A 96 -5.68 -20.59 0.57
CA ILE A 96 -7.08 -20.28 0.25
C ILE A 96 -7.17 -19.28 -0.94
N PRO A 97 -6.58 -19.61 -2.11
CA PRO A 97 -6.45 -18.68 -3.22
C PRO A 97 -7.82 -18.21 -3.73
N GLY A 98 -7.99 -16.88 -3.80
CA GLY A 98 -9.21 -16.23 -4.29
C GLY A 98 -10.35 -16.14 -3.28
N GLU A 99 -10.22 -16.68 -2.07
CA GLU A 99 -11.24 -16.61 -1.02
C GLU A 99 -11.10 -15.29 -0.23
N LEU A 100 -11.38 -14.15 -0.90
CA LEU A 100 -11.16 -12.82 -0.35
C LEU A 100 -12.04 -12.46 0.86
N ASP A 101 -13.13 -13.18 1.06
CA ASP A 101 -14.09 -13.05 2.17
C ASP A 101 -13.92 -14.15 3.25
N HIS A 102 -12.87 -14.97 3.15
CA HIS A 102 -12.60 -16.01 4.13
C HIS A 102 -12.46 -15.42 5.55
N PRO A 103 -12.98 -16.09 6.60
CA PRO A 103 -12.91 -15.56 7.97
C PRO A 103 -11.49 -15.24 8.45
N GLU A 104 -10.48 -15.98 8.03
CA GLU A 104 -9.08 -15.73 8.38
C GLU A 104 -8.55 -14.45 7.72
N ILE A 105 -8.98 -14.12 6.49
CA ILE A 105 -8.65 -12.86 5.82
C ILE A 105 -9.32 -11.70 6.56
N MET A 106 -10.58 -11.82 6.93
CA MET A 106 -11.26 -10.81 7.74
C MET A 106 -10.56 -10.59 9.08
N GLU A 107 -10.07 -11.65 9.72
CA GLU A 107 -9.30 -11.54 10.97
C GLU A 107 -7.96 -10.85 10.76
N ALA A 108 -7.25 -11.14 9.65
CA ALA A 108 -6.01 -10.44 9.28
C ALA A 108 -6.23 -8.93 9.13
N TYR A 109 -7.33 -8.52 8.51
CA TYR A 109 -7.71 -7.10 8.42
C TYR A 109 -7.98 -6.49 9.81
N LYS A 110 -8.72 -7.17 10.69
CA LYS A 110 -8.98 -6.69 12.07
C LYS A 110 -7.70 -6.49 12.87
N GLN A 111 -6.77 -7.45 12.78
CA GLN A 111 -5.47 -7.38 13.45
C GLN A 111 -4.66 -6.19 12.95
N THR A 112 -4.56 -6.03 11.62
CA THR A 112 -3.83 -4.93 11.01
C THR A 112 -4.45 -3.58 11.33
N ILE A 113 -5.78 -3.45 11.27
CA ILE A 113 -6.51 -2.22 11.65
C ILE A 113 -6.24 -1.86 13.11
N THR A 114 -6.27 -2.86 14.01
CA THR A 114 -6.00 -2.65 15.43
C THR A 114 -4.57 -2.17 15.67
N ALA A 115 -3.60 -2.80 15.00
CA ALA A 115 -2.19 -2.40 15.05
C ALA A 115 -1.99 -0.97 14.54
N CYS A 116 -2.54 -0.64 13.40
CA CYS A 116 -2.43 0.69 12.81
C CYS A 116 -3.07 1.78 13.67
N LYS A 117 -4.27 1.54 14.20
CA LYS A 117 -4.95 2.48 15.12
C LYS A 117 -4.11 2.77 16.35
N LYS A 118 -3.49 1.76 16.94
CA LYS A 118 -2.62 1.91 18.12
C LYS A 118 -1.43 2.82 17.86
N HIS A 119 -0.89 2.81 16.66
CA HIS A 119 0.31 3.57 16.29
C HIS A 119 0.01 4.81 15.42
N GLY A 120 -1.27 5.16 15.21
CA GLY A 120 -1.67 6.32 14.39
C GLY A 120 -1.31 6.17 12.91
N LYS A 121 -1.35 4.93 12.38
CA LYS A 121 -1.06 4.62 10.98
C LYS A 121 -2.34 4.35 10.19
N PHE A 122 -2.26 4.49 8.87
CA PHE A 122 -3.35 4.14 7.96
C PHE A 122 -3.34 2.65 7.63
N VAL A 123 -4.50 2.13 7.21
CA VAL A 123 -4.63 0.77 6.67
C VAL A 123 -5.02 0.81 5.21
N GLY A 124 -4.32 0.03 4.40
CA GLY A 124 -4.56 -0.11 2.98
C GLY A 124 -5.08 -1.50 2.58
N MET A 125 -5.71 -1.55 1.43
CA MET A 125 -6.22 -2.75 0.77
C MET A 125 -5.75 -2.80 -0.68
N GLY A 126 -5.18 -3.94 -1.08
CA GLY A 126 -4.84 -4.27 -2.46
C GLY A 126 -5.34 -5.65 -2.85
N GLY A 127 -5.56 -5.86 -4.15
CA GLY A 127 -5.99 -7.17 -4.67
C GLY A 127 -7.49 -7.46 -4.55
N VAL A 128 -8.28 -6.57 -3.97
CA VAL A 128 -9.75 -6.71 -3.86
C VAL A 128 -10.38 -5.74 -4.84
N TYR A 129 -11.10 -6.25 -5.85
CA TYR A 129 -11.72 -5.44 -6.91
C TYR A 129 -13.24 -5.60 -7.00
N ASN A 130 -13.83 -6.46 -6.18
CA ASN A 130 -15.28 -6.59 -6.02
C ASN A 130 -15.77 -5.51 -5.04
N PHE A 131 -16.73 -4.68 -5.46
CA PHE A 131 -17.21 -3.55 -4.67
C PHE A 131 -17.91 -3.96 -3.36
N ASP A 132 -18.58 -5.12 -3.32
CA ASP A 132 -19.22 -5.59 -2.09
C ASP A 132 -18.18 -6.02 -1.06
N ALA A 133 -17.14 -6.73 -1.48
CA ALA A 133 -16.00 -7.07 -0.63
C ALA A 133 -15.22 -5.81 -0.20
N MET A 134 -14.97 -4.86 -1.11
CA MET A 134 -14.34 -3.58 -0.78
C MET A 134 -15.10 -2.84 0.32
N ARG A 135 -16.45 -2.79 0.21
CA ARG A 135 -17.30 -2.12 1.20
C ARG A 135 -17.09 -2.70 2.59
N VAL A 136 -17.06 -4.03 2.72
CA VAL A 136 -16.85 -4.69 4.02
C VAL A 136 -15.55 -4.21 4.66
N TYR A 137 -14.45 -4.21 3.93
CA TYR A 137 -13.14 -3.79 4.47
C TYR A 137 -13.06 -2.28 4.75
N ILE A 138 -13.70 -1.45 3.94
CA ILE A 138 -13.81 0.00 4.19
C ILE A 138 -14.62 0.25 5.47
N ASP A 139 -15.74 -0.42 5.65
CA ASP A 139 -16.57 -0.31 6.86
C ASP A 139 -15.82 -0.80 8.11
N MET A 140 -14.89 -1.75 7.98
CA MET A 140 -13.99 -2.18 9.06
C MET A 140 -12.94 -1.12 9.42
N GLY A 141 -12.61 -0.19 8.51
CA GLY A 141 -11.68 0.90 8.76
C GLY A 141 -10.49 0.99 7.81
N VAL A 142 -10.53 0.35 6.65
CA VAL A 142 -9.56 0.57 5.58
C VAL A 142 -9.73 1.98 5.00
N GLN A 143 -8.62 2.68 4.77
CA GLN A 143 -8.58 4.08 4.36
C GLN A 143 -7.88 4.31 3.02
N LEU A 144 -6.95 3.42 2.63
CA LEU A 144 -6.24 3.45 1.35
C LEU A 144 -6.69 2.25 0.50
N VAL A 145 -7.20 2.50 -0.69
CA VAL A 145 -7.68 1.43 -1.58
C VAL A 145 -6.92 1.48 -2.90
N LEU A 146 -6.26 0.37 -3.26
CA LEU A 146 -5.75 0.17 -4.61
C LEU A 146 -6.89 -0.30 -5.51
N ALA A 147 -7.58 0.65 -6.13
CA ALA A 147 -8.84 0.42 -6.84
C ALA A 147 -8.67 -0.20 -8.24
N GLY A 148 -7.45 -0.28 -8.74
CA GLY A 148 -7.13 -0.83 -10.07
C GLY A 148 -5.81 -0.30 -10.60
N ASN A 149 -5.58 -0.53 -11.90
CA ASN A 149 -4.41 0.00 -12.61
C ASN A 149 -4.81 0.50 -14.01
N ASP A 150 -3.96 1.32 -14.60
CA ASP A 150 -4.14 1.95 -15.90
C ASP A 150 -4.39 0.93 -17.02
N LEU A 151 -3.63 -0.16 -17.05
CA LEU A 151 -3.77 -1.22 -18.07
C LEU A 151 -5.15 -1.88 -17.99
N SER A 152 -5.62 -2.22 -16.78
CA SER A 152 -6.94 -2.82 -16.59
C SER A 152 -8.07 -1.88 -17.01
N PHE A 153 -7.96 -0.60 -16.68
CA PHE A 153 -8.94 0.42 -17.09
C PHE A 153 -8.98 0.58 -18.60
N MET A 154 -7.81 0.66 -19.25
CA MET A 154 -7.70 0.79 -20.70
C MET A 154 -8.25 -0.44 -21.44
N ILE A 155 -7.89 -1.65 -21.01
CA ILE A 155 -8.39 -2.90 -21.61
C ILE A 155 -9.91 -3.02 -21.44
N SER A 156 -10.43 -2.70 -20.25
CA SER A 156 -11.87 -2.78 -19.98
C SER A 156 -12.66 -1.84 -20.88
N ALA A 157 -12.24 -0.57 -20.96
CA ALA A 157 -12.87 0.42 -21.82
C ALA A 157 -12.78 0.03 -23.32
N GLY A 158 -11.63 -0.48 -23.76
CA GLY A 158 -11.44 -0.94 -25.14
C GLY A 158 -12.34 -2.14 -25.50
N ARG A 159 -12.49 -3.10 -24.59
CA ARG A 159 -13.41 -4.24 -24.75
C ARG A 159 -14.87 -3.79 -24.82
N GLU A 160 -15.28 -2.89 -23.93
CA GLU A 160 -16.64 -2.35 -23.92
C GLU A 160 -16.96 -1.65 -25.25
N GLN A 161 -16.06 -0.78 -25.72
CA GLN A 161 -16.24 -0.06 -26.99
C GLN A 161 -16.30 -1.01 -28.19
N THR A 162 -15.41 -2.02 -28.23
CA THR A 162 -15.40 -3.02 -29.31
C THR A 162 -16.70 -3.85 -29.33
N ASN A 163 -17.19 -4.24 -28.17
CA ASN A 163 -18.45 -4.98 -28.08
C ASN A 163 -19.65 -4.14 -28.53
N LYS A 164 -19.70 -2.86 -28.16
CA LYS A 164 -20.72 -1.93 -28.68
C LYS A 164 -20.70 -1.83 -30.19
N LEU A 165 -19.52 -1.67 -30.80
CA LEU A 165 -19.39 -1.60 -32.26
C LEU A 165 -19.81 -2.90 -32.94
N ARG A 166 -19.44 -4.06 -32.41
CA ARG A 166 -19.84 -5.36 -32.94
C ARG A 166 -21.35 -5.60 -32.85
N SER A 167 -22.04 -5.00 -31.89
CA SER A 167 -23.49 -5.11 -31.76
C SER A 167 -24.28 -4.26 -32.79
N LEU A 168 -23.59 -3.43 -33.58
CA LEU A 168 -24.21 -2.62 -34.66
C LEU A 168 -24.27 -3.36 -36.01
N VAL A 169 -23.66 -4.53 -36.11
CA VAL A 169 -23.61 -5.40 -37.30
C VAL A 169 -24.29 -6.71 -36.96
#